data_598a7958adff33c17d849c026e2a2bdc
#
_entry.id   598a7958adff33c17d849c026e2a2bdc
#
_cell.length_a   1.000
_cell.length_b   1.000
_cell.length_c   1.000
_cell.angle_alpha   90.00
_cell.angle_beta   90.00
_cell.angle_gamma   90.00
#
_symmetry.space_group_name_H-M   'P 1'
#
loop_
_entity.id
_entity.type
_entity.pdbx_description
1 polymer ?
#
loop_
_entity_poly.entity_id
_entity_poly.type
_entity_poly.pdbx_seq_one_letter_code
_entity_poly.pdbx_strand_id
1 'polypeptide(L)'
;MVKKMDVMGSEITVTTQKGQDYICLTDMVKAKDGEFFISDWLRNRNTIEFLGIWETVYNASFNHGEFATIKTQAGLNSYRLSVKECTQKTCAIGLQATAGRYGETYAHRDIAFEFGMWISPKFKIYLIKEFQRLKDEESRAASVDWSFQRTLAKVNYKRAFGWFKSFKNNYSPSAKSLRSCPINSAAWALSSTLANLEYLCSRVTSWA
;
A
#
# COMPACT_ATOMS: atom_id res chain seq x y z
N MET A 1 -7.37 -15.48 16.24
CA MET A 1 -8.80 -15.09 16.35
C MET A 1 -9.47 -15.53 15.05
N VAL A 2 -10.61 -16.22 15.13
CA VAL A 2 -11.34 -16.70 13.94
C VAL A 2 -12.50 -15.74 13.68
N LYS A 3 -12.63 -15.26 12.45
CA LYS A 3 -13.74 -14.42 11.97
C LYS A 3 -14.39 -15.11 10.79
N LYS A 4 -15.67 -14.87 10.59
CA LYS A 4 -16.39 -15.28 9.38
C LYS A 4 -16.74 -14.05 8.57
N MET A 5 -16.57 -14.12 7.26
CA MET A 5 -16.84 -13.05 6.32
C MET A 5 -17.76 -13.58 5.22
N ASP A 6 -18.82 -12.85 4.93
CA ASP A 6 -19.69 -13.17 3.80
C ASP A 6 -19.11 -12.55 2.52
N VAL A 7 -18.85 -13.39 1.53
CA VAL A 7 -18.41 -12.97 0.20
C VAL A 7 -19.36 -13.56 -0.83
N MET A 8 -20.16 -12.71 -1.44
CA MET A 8 -21.12 -13.10 -2.49
C MET A 8 -22.10 -14.20 -2.06
N GLY A 9 -22.54 -14.21 -0.79
CA GLY A 9 -23.45 -15.18 -0.22
C GLY A 9 -22.79 -16.48 0.28
N SER A 10 -21.46 -16.50 0.33
CA SER A 10 -20.69 -17.62 0.86
C SER A 10 -19.93 -17.20 2.12
N GLU A 11 -20.08 -17.99 3.18
CA GLU A 11 -19.40 -17.75 4.45
C GLU A 11 -17.96 -18.28 4.39
N ILE A 12 -16.99 -17.38 4.47
CA ILE A 12 -15.56 -17.69 4.38
C ILE A 12 -14.92 -17.45 5.74
N THR A 13 -14.18 -18.45 6.21
CA THR A 13 -13.45 -18.39 7.47
C THR A 13 -12.11 -17.67 7.29
N VAL A 14 -11.85 -16.69 8.17
CA VAL A 14 -10.60 -15.94 8.22
C VAL A 14 -9.98 -16.12 9.61
N THR A 15 -8.71 -16.53 9.67
CA THR A 15 -7.94 -16.69 10.91
C THR A 15 -6.78 -15.71 10.93
N THR A 16 -6.61 -15.00 12.04
CA THR A 16 -5.44 -14.12 12.22
C THR A 16 -4.37 -14.83 13.02
N GLN A 17 -3.17 -15.00 12.43
CA GLN A 17 -2.00 -15.61 13.05
C GLN A 17 -0.81 -14.66 12.95
N LYS A 18 -0.15 -14.38 14.06
CA LYS A 18 1.02 -13.47 14.12
C LYS A 18 0.78 -12.10 13.47
N GLY A 19 -0.46 -11.58 13.56
CA GLY A 19 -0.84 -10.29 12.95
C GLY A 19 -1.11 -10.35 11.44
N GLN A 20 -1.06 -11.53 10.81
CA GLN A 20 -1.40 -11.74 9.40
C GLN A 20 -2.69 -12.54 9.27
N ASP A 21 -3.50 -12.20 8.27
CA ASP A 21 -4.77 -12.85 8.01
C ASP A 21 -4.61 -14.00 7.01
N TYR A 22 -5.13 -15.15 7.39
CA TYR A 22 -5.21 -16.36 6.57
C TYR A 22 -6.66 -16.68 6.25
N ILE A 23 -6.96 -16.87 4.99
CA ILE A 23 -8.31 -17.11 4.47
C ILE A 23 -8.46 -18.58 4.11
N CYS A 24 -9.59 -19.19 4.45
CA CYS A 24 -9.89 -20.57 4.14
C CYS A 24 -10.19 -20.75 2.65
N LEU A 25 -9.27 -21.35 1.89
CA LEU A 25 -9.47 -21.67 0.49
C LEU A 25 -10.55 -22.75 0.28
N THR A 26 -10.67 -23.68 1.23
CA THR A 26 -11.68 -24.74 1.17
C THR A 26 -13.09 -24.17 1.19
N ASP A 27 -13.36 -23.12 1.96
CA ASP A 27 -14.66 -22.44 1.98
C ASP A 27 -14.91 -21.70 0.67
N MET A 28 -13.89 -21.09 0.07
CA MET A 28 -14.00 -20.45 -1.24
C MET A 28 -14.35 -21.45 -2.35
N VAL A 29 -13.87 -22.69 -2.23
CA VAL A 29 -14.15 -23.78 -3.20
C VAL A 29 -15.54 -24.35 -2.99
N LYS A 30 -15.98 -24.57 -1.74
CA LYS A 30 -17.35 -25.05 -1.42
C LYS A 30 -18.43 -24.17 -2.04
N ALA A 31 -18.16 -22.87 -2.12
CA ALA A 31 -19.02 -21.91 -2.81
C ALA A 31 -19.21 -22.18 -4.32
N LYS A 32 -18.40 -23.08 -4.92
CA LYS A 32 -18.38 -23.38 -6.36
C LYS A 32 -18.41 -24.87 -6.72
N ASP A 33 -18.85 -25.74 -5.82
CA ASP A 33 -19.06 -27.18 -6.09
C ASP A 33 -17.81 -28.00 -6.48
N GLY A 34 -16.62 -27.75 -5.89
CA GLY A 34 -15.47 -28.54 -6.32
C GLY A 34 -14.30 -28.68 -5.35
N GLU A 35 -14.07 -29.89 -4.85
CA GLU A 35 -12.91 -30.22 -3.98
C GLU A 35 -11.56 -30.22 -4.73
N PHE A 36 -11.55 -30.34 -6.06
CA PHE A 36 -10.32 -30.52 -6.87
C PHE A 36 -9.62 -29.21 -7.24
N PHE A 37 -10.25 -28.07 -7.12
CA PHE A 37 -9.72 -26.80 -7.60
C PHE A 37 -8.38 -26.40 -6.96
N ILE A 38 -8.14 -26.69 -5.70
CA ILE A 38 -6.87 -26.33 -5.03
C ILE A 38 -5.69 -27.10 -5.64
N SER A 39 -5.86 -28.40 -5.93
CA SER A 39 -4.83 -29.23 -6.56
C SER A 39 -4.57 -28.81 -8.01
N ASP A 40 -5.62 -28.45 -8.74
CA ASP A 40 -5.49 -27.99 -10.14
C ASP A 40 -4.85 -26.59 -10.20
N TRP A 41 -5.15 -25.73 -9.25
CA TRP A 41 -4.50 -24.43 -9.10
C TRP A 41 -3.01 -24.59 -8.80
N LEU A 42 -2.63 -25.47 -7.87
CA LEU A 42 -1.22 -25.78 -7.57
C LEU A 42 -0.47 -26.50 -8.69
N ARG A 43 -1.17 -27.12 -9.64
CA ARG A 43 -0.55 -27.69 -10.83
C ARG A 43 -0.17 -26.63 -11.87
N ASN A 44 -0.81 -25.46 -11.82
CA ASN A 44 -0.55 -24.37 -12.75
C ASN A 44 0.83 -23.76 -12.51
N ARG A 45 1.65 -23.67 -13.56
CA ARG A 45 3.00 -23.13 -13.50
C ARG A 45 3.03 -21.67 -13.03
N ASN A 46 2.08 -20.85 -13.49
CA ASN A 46 2.01 -19.45 -13.08
C ASN A 46 1.71 -19.31 -11.58
N THR A 47 0.87 -20.18 -11.04
CA THR A 47 0.58 -20.24 -9.60
C THR A 47 1.83 -20.57 -8.80
N ILE A 48 2.58 -21.60 -9.24
CA ILE A 48 3.83 -21.97 -8.55
C ILE A 48 4.85 -20.84 -8.63
N GLU A 49 4.97 -20.15 -9.76
CA GLU A 49 5.85 -18.97 -9.87
C GLU A 49 5.44 -17.85 -8.92
N PHE A 50 4.16 -17.54 -8.84
CA PHE A 50 3.63 -16.53 -7.93
C PHE A 50 3.92 -16.89 -6.46
N LEU A 51 3.64 -18.14 -6.07
CA LEU A 51 3.93 -18.63 -4.71
C LEU A 51 5.41 -18.54 -4.38
N GLY A 52 6.29 -18.89 -5.31
CA GLY A 52 7.73 -18.79 -5.11
C GLY A 52 8.23 -17.36 -4.94
N ILE A 53 7.70 -16.42 -5.71
CA ILE A 53 8.03 -14.99 -5.57
C ILE A 53 7.53 -14.48 -4.22
N TRP A 54 6.29 -14.81 -3.84
CA TRP A 54 5.72 -14.40 -2.57
C TRP A 54 6.54 -14.94 -1.37
N GLU A 55 6.86 -16.23 -1.37
CA GLU A 55 7.67 -16.85 -0.32
C GLU A 55 9.08 -16.24 -0.25
N THR A 56 9.69 -15.95 -1.38
CA THR A 56 11.02 -15.31 -1.42
C THR A 56 11.02 -13.92 -0.74
N VAL A 57 9.91 -13.18 -0.87
CA VAL A 57 9.78 -11.84 -0.28
C VAL A 57 9.49 -11.91 1.22
N TYR A 58 8.65 -12.85 1.65
CA TYR A 58 8.11 -12.86 3.02
C TYR A 58 8.67 -13.95 3.92
N ASN A 59 9.43 -14.94 3.40
CA ASN A 59 9.91 -16.10 4.13
C ASN A 59 11.42 -16.29 3.99
N ALA A 60 12.17 -15.85 4.99
CA ALA A 60 13.64 -16.02 5.02
C ALA A 60 14.10 -17.47 5.11
N SER A 61 13.23 -18.40 5.54
CA SER A 61 13.53 -19.83 5.71
C SER A 61 13.06 -20.68 4.53
N PHE A 62 12.70 -20.06 3.42
CA PHE A 62 12.16 -20.73 2.25
C PHE A 62 13.22 -21.59 1.55
N ASN A 63 12.90 -22.86 1.29
CA ASN A 63 13.81 -23.80 0.60
C ASN A 63 13.68 -23.66 -0.92
N HIS A 64 14.54 -22.82 -1.49
CA HIS A 64 14.58 -22.57 -2.93
C HIS A 64 14.96 -23.78 -3.77
N GLY A 65 15.79 -24.71 -3.23
CA GLY A 65 16.23 -25.91 -3.95
C GLY A 65 15.09 -26.89 -4.20
N GLU A 66 14.35 -27.23 -3.15
CA GLU A 66 13.15 -28.08 -3.28
C GLU A 66 12.06 -27.40 -4.12
N PHE A 67 11.92 -26.09 -3.97
CA PHE A 67 10.97 -25.33 -4.77
C PHE A 67 11.32 -25.33 -6.26
N ALA A 68 12.58 -25.26 -6.64
CA ALA A 68 13.02 -25.35 -8.03
C ALA A 68 12.62 -26.71 -8.65
N THR A 69 12.70 -27.79 -7.89
CA THR A 69 12.24 -29.12 -8.32
C THR A 69 10.72 -29.14 -8.56
N ILE A 70 9.94 -28.57 -7.64
CA ILE A 70 8.49 -28.41 -7.80
C ILE A 70 8.17 -27.60 -9.06
N LYS A 71 8.86 -26.48 -9.27
CA LYS A 71 8.65 -25.60 -10.41
C LYS A 71 8.93 -26.28 -11.76
N THR A 72 9.93 -27.15 -11.85
CA THR A 72 10.23 -27.90 -13.08
C THR A 72 9.14 -28.91 -13.45
N GLN A 73 8.47 -29.46 -12.44
CA GLN A 73 7.40 -30.45 -12.62
C GLN A 73 6.03 -29.80 -12.84
N ALA A 74 5.88 -28.54 -12.42
CA ALA A 74 4.63 -27.79 -12.56
C ALA A 74 4.25 -27.63 -14.04
N GLY A 75 2.98 -27.88 -14.35
CA GLY A 75 2.42 -27.85 -15.70
C GLY A 75 2.41 -29.20 -16.42
N LEU A 76 3.07 -30.24 -15.91
CA LEU A 76 2.96 -31.58 -16.46
C LEU A 76 1.61 -32.20 -16.12
N ASN A 77 1.01 -32.91 -17.09
CA ASN A 77 -0.33 -33.52 -16.92
C ASN A 77 -0.40 -34.55 -15.80
N SER A 78 0.70 -35.27 -15.55
CA SER A 78 0.82 -36.29 -14.49
C SER A 78 1.16 -35.71 -13.12
N TYR A 79 1.57 -34.43 -13.08
CA TYR A 79 2.01 -33.83 -11.83
C TYR A 79 0.83 -33.43 -10.95
N ARG A 80 0.88 -33.85 -9.70
CA ARG A 80 -0.07 -33.45 -8.67
C ARG A 80 0.71 -33.05 -7.43
N LEU A 81 0.42 -31.87 -6.89
CA LEU A 81 1.02 -31.34 -5.70
C LEU A 81 -0.06 -31.10 -4.65
N SER A 82 0.12 -31.67 -3.47
CA SER A 82 -0.72 -31.32 -2.33
C SER A 82 -0.15 -30.12 -1.57
N VAL A 83 -1.03 -29.32 -0.94
CA VAL A 83 -0.59 -28.20 -0.10
C VAL A 83 0.37 -28.67 0.99
N LYS A 84 0.05 -29.79 1.65
CA LYS A 84 0.89 -30.37 2.71
C LYS A 84 2.28 -30.74 2.20
N GLU A 85 2.37 -31.36 1.04
CA GLU A 85 3.66 -31.73 0.44
C GLU A 85 4.47 -30.48 0.07
N CYS A 86 3.83 -29.48 -0.53
CA CYS A 86 4.46 -28.21 -0.85
C CYS A 86 5.05 -27.56 0.40
N THR A 87 4.26 -27.39 1.44
CA THR A 87 4.68 -26.72 2.68
C THR A 87 5.77 -27.48 3.42
N GLN A 88 5.72 -28.81 3.45
CA GLN A 88 6.73 -29.63 4.12
C GLN A 88 8.08 -29.60 3.41
N LYS A 89 8.10 -29.67 2.07
CA LYS A 89 9.34 -29.67 1.28
C LYS A 89 10.00 -28.30 1.22
N THR A 90 9.20 -27.24 1.12
CA THR A 90 9.72 -25.90 0.87
C THR A 90 9.77 -25.03 2.12
N CYS A 91 9.28 -25.49 3.26
CA CYS A 91 9.11 -24.67 4.47
C CYS A 91 8.25 -23.43 4.21
N ALA A 92 7.28 -23.52 3.28
CA ALA A 92 6.40 -22.41 2.93
C ALA A 92 5.51 -22.01 4.10
N ILE A 93 5.31 -20.69 4.27
CA ILE A 93 4.47 -20.12 5.30
C ILE A 93 3.15 -19.57 4.74
N GLY A 94 3.10 -19.26 3.46
CA GLY A 94 1.94 -18.65 2.82
C GLY A 94 0.73 -19.56 2.68
N LEU A 95 0.94 -20.88 2.70
CA LEU A 95 -0.10 -21.90 2.66
C LEU A 95 -0.03 -22.78 3.92
N GLN A 96 -1.18 -23.18 4.43
CA GLN A 96 -1.31 -24.06 5.59
C GLN A 96 -2.40 -25.09 5.34
N ALA A 97 -2.12 -26.34 5.58
CA ALA A 97 -3.10 -27.42 5.48
C ALA A 97 -3.26 -28.12 6.81
N THR A 98 -4.50 -28.23 7.30
CA THR A 98 -4.84 -29.07 8.46
C THR A 98 -5.06 -30.51 8.01
N ALA A 99 -4.57 -31.47 8.81
CA ALA A 99 -4.72 -32.89 8.52
C ALA A 99 -6.11 -33.39 8.99
N GLY A 100 -6.73 -34.31 8.24
CA GLY A 100 -7.94 -35.00 8.63
C GLY A 100 -8.98 -35.07 7.51
N ARG A 101 -10.06 -35.85 7.75
CA ARG A 101 -11.18 -36.04 6.81
C ARG A 101 -11.88 -34.73 6.42
N TYR A 102 -11.80 -33.73 7.30
CA TYR A 102 -12.32 -32.37 7.10
C TYR A 102 -11.17 -31.35 7.08
N GLY A 103 -10.02 -31.75 6.51
CA GLY A 103 -8.86 -30.90 6.45
C GLY A 103 -9.14 -29.62 5.67
N GLU A 104 -8.85 -28.48 6.29
CA GLU A 104 -9.02 -27.17 5.69
C GLU A 104 -7.70 -26.65 5.19
N THR A 105 -7.73 -25.92 4.09
CA THR A 105 -6.55 -25.26 3.53
C THR A 105 -6.71 -23.76 3.71
N TYR A 106 -5.75 -23.17 4.38
CA TYR A 106 -5.66 -21.73 4.59
C TYR A 106 -4.52 -21.15 3.75
N ALA A 107 -4.72 -19.96 3.25
CA ALA A 107 -3.69 -19.19 2.55
C ALA A 107 -3.59 -17.79 3.13
N HIS A 108 -2.37 -17.22 3.12
CA HIS A 108 -2.19 -15.79 3.38
C HIS A 108 -3.12 -14.98 2.47
N ARG A 109 -3.64 -13.86 2.97
CA ARG A 109 -4.63 -13.04 2.25
C ARG A 109 -4.25 -12.74 0.80
N ASP A 110 -2.97 -12.42 0.51
CA ASP A 110 -2.50 -12.09 -0.84
C ASP A 110 -2.63 -13.30 -1.78
N ILE A 111 -2.28 -14.50 -1.26
CA ILE A 111 -2.38 -15.77 -1.98
C ILE A 111 -3.85 -16.18 -2.18
N ALA A 112 -4.68 -15.92 -1.18
CA ALA A 112 -6.12 -16.19 -1.28
C ALA A 112 -6.80 -15.28 -2.31
N PHE A 113 -6.38 -14.02 -2.45
CA PHE A 113 -6.86 -13.13 -3.50
C PHE A 113 -6.47 -13.64 -4.90
N GLU A 114 -5.23 -14.10 -5.09
CA GLU A 114 -4.80 -14.70 -6.34
C GLU A 114 -5.63 -15.94 -6.68
N PHE A 115 -5.82 -16.84 -5.70
CA PHE A 115 -6.70 -18.00 -5.85
C PHE A 115 -8.14 -17.60 -6.21
N GLY A 116 -8.70 -16.59 -5.56
CA GLY A 116 -10.03 -16.05 -5.84
C GLY A 116 -10.14 -15.50 -7.27
N MET A 117 -9.12 -14.82 -7.76
CA MET A 117 -9.05 -14.34 -9.14
C MET A 117 -8.93 -15.47 -10.15
N TRP A 118 -8.24 -16.56 -9.80
CA TRP A 118 -8.14 -17.75 -10.66
C TRP A 118 -9.46 -18.51 -10.74
N ILE A 119 -10.14 -18.69 -9.58
CA ILE A 119 -11.38 -19.46 -9.52
C ILE A 119 -12.60 -18.70 -10.07
N SER A 120 -12.60 -17.37 -9.99
CA SER A 120 -13.73 -16.53 -10.40
C SER A 120 -13.30 -15.33 -11.25
N PRO A 121 -13.51 -15.38 -12.58
CA PRO A 121 -13.31 -14.24 -13.45
C PRO A 121 -14.15 -13.02 -13.05
N LYS A 122 -15.34 -13.20 -12.49
CA LYS A 122 -16.18 -12.11 -11.96
C LYS A 122 -15.51 -11.42 -10.78
N PHE A 123 -14.93 -12.18 -9.86
CA PHE A 123 -14.18 -11.65 -8.73
C PHE A 123 -12.94 -10.89 -9.19
N LYS A 124 -12.22 -11.40 -10.19
CA LYS A 124 -11.07 -10.70 -10.79
C LYS A 124 -11.45 -9.34 -11.35
N ILE A 125 -12.56 -9.26 -12.09
CA ILE A 125 -13.05 -7.98 -12.64
C ILE A 125 -13.47 -7.03 -11.52
N TYR A 126 -14.15 -7.56 -10.49
CA TYR A 126 -14.53 -6.76 -9.32
C TYR A 126 -13.30 -6.14 -8.63
N LEU A 127 -12.26 -6.92 -8.36
CA LEU A 127 -11.02 -6.43 -7.75
C LEU A 127 -10.33 -5.36 -8.60
N ILE A 128 -10.27 -5.56 -9.93
CA ILE A 128 -9.68 -4.58 -10.84
C ILE A 128 -10.45 -3.25 -10.78
N LYS A 129 -11.79 -3.30 -10.81
CA LYS A 129 -12.63 -2.10 -10.73
C LYS A 129 -12.49 -1.41 -9.37
N GLU A 130 -12.45 -2.17 -8.28
CA GLU A 130 -12.29 -1.63 -6.94
C GLU A 130 -10.92 -0.96 -6.76
N PHE A 131 -9.86 -1.58 -7.28
CA PHE A 131 -8.53 -0.97 -7.30
C PHE A 131 -8.53 0.36 -8.09
N GLN A 132 -9.16 0.39 -9.26
CA GLN A 132 -9.29 1.62 -10.05
C GLN A 132 -10.06 2.69 -9.29
N ARG A 133 -11.19 2.33 -8.65
CA ARG A 133 -11.99 3.25 -7.83
C ARG A 133 -11.17 3.86 -6.69
N LEU A 134 -10.46 3.03 -5.93
CA LEU A 134 -9.60 3.47 -4.82
C LEU A 134 -8.48 4.39 -5.31
N LYS A 135 -7.88 4.05 -6.46
CA LYS A 135 -6.82 4.88 -7.07
C LYS A 135 -7.33 6.24 -7.51
N ASP A 136 -8.53 6.29 -8.08
CA ASP A 136 -9.19 7.55 -8.47
C ASP A 136 -9.56 8.39 -7.24
N GLU A 137 -10.03 7.76 -6.15
CA GLU A 137 -10.32 8.44 -4.89
C GLU A 137 -9.04 9.01 -4.25
N GLU A 138 -7.96 8.24 -4.21
CA GLU A 138 -6.65 8.69 -3.72
C GLU A 138 -6.17 9.91 -4.52
N SER A 139 -6.26 9.85 -5.86
CA SER A 139 -5.87 10.94 -6.74
C SER A 139 -6.71 12.20 -6.53
N ARG A 140 -8.02 12.05 -6.33
CA ARG A 140 -8.93 13.18 -6.02
C ARG A 140 -8.61 13.77 -4.64
N ALA A 141 -8.42 12.94 -3.62
CA ALA A 141 -8.06 13.40 -2.27
C ALA A 141 -6.74 14.17 -2.29
N ALA A 142 -5.71 13.66 -2.99
CA ALA A 142 -4.44 14.35 -3.15
C ALA A 142 -4.59 15.70 -3.87
N SER A 143 -5.42 15.78 -4.91
CA SER A 143 -5.67 17.03 -5.65
C SER A 143 -6.41 18.07 -4.81
N VAL A 144 -7.37 17.66 -3.98
CA VAL A 144 -8.12 18.55 -3.07
C VAL A 144 -7.19 19.07 -1.98
N ASP A 145 -6.38 18.21 -1.36
CA ASP A 145 -5.42 18.63 -0.34
C ASP A 145 -4.41 19.64 -0.91
N TRP A 146 -3.85 19.37 -2.09
CA TRP A 146 -2.95 20.28 -2.77
C TRP A 146 -3.59 21.65 -3.09
N SER A 147 -4.84 21.67 -3.56
CA SER A 147 -5.56 22.91 -3.83
C SER A 147 -5.84 23.71 -2.55
N PHE A 148 -6.16 23.02 -1.46
CA PHE A 148 -6.37 23.62 -0.14
C PHE A 148 -5.08 24.21 0.43
N GLN A 149 -3.97 23.48 0.37
CA GLN A 149 -2.63 23.95 0.79
C GLN A 149 -2.22 25.20 -0.01
N ARG A 150 -2.43 25.21 -1.32
CA ARG A 150 -2.15 26.36 -2.19
C ARG A 150 -3.02 27.57 -1.82
N THR A 151 -4.29 27.35 -1.49
CA THR A 151 -5.21 28.40 -1.08
C THR A 151 -4.81 28.99 0.27
N LEU A 152 -4.46 28.16 1.25
CA LEU A 152 -3.95 28.60 2.55
C LEU A 152 -2.65 29.40 2.39
N ALA A 153 -1.73 28.94 1.57
CA ALA A 153 -0.49 29.67 1.29
C ALA A 153 -0.77 31.07 0.72
N LYS A 154 -1.70 31.19 -0.24
CA LYS A 154 -2.11 32.49 -0.81
C LYS A 154 -2.74 33.43 0.24
N VAL A 155 -3.59 32.91 1.12
CA VAL A 155 -4.22 33.71 2.19
C VAL A 155 -3.18 34.19 3.20
N ASN A 156 -2.30 33.29 3.65
CA ASN A 156 -1.24 33.62 4.60
C ASN A 156 -0.26 34.65 4.01
N TYR A 157 0.10 34.50 2.74
CA TYR A 157 0.93 35.47 2.03
C TYR A 157 0.29 36.86 1.97
N LYS A 158 -1.00 36.94 1.59
CA LYS A 158 -1.72 38.23 1.57
C LYS A 158 -1.79 38.90 2.93
N ARG A 159 -2.01 38.12 4.02
CA ARG A 159 -2.02 38.65 5.39
C ARG A 159 -0.64 39.17 5.81
N ALA A 160 0.42 38.38 5.58
CA ALA A 160 1.78 38.77 5.90
C ALA A 160 2.22 40.03 5.13
N PHE A 161 1.92 40.08 3.84
CA PHE A 161 2.25 41.23 3.00
C PHE A 161 1.44 42.49 3.38
N GLY A 162 0.17 42.35 3.71
CA GLY A 162 -0.68 43.45 4.21
C GLY A 162 -0.14 44.03 5.52
N TRP A 163 0.26 43.19 6.46
CA TRP A 163 0.90 43.58 7.72
C TRP A 163 2.24 44.28 7.47
N PHE A 164 3.08 43.77 6.59
CA PHE A 164 4.37 44.36 6.22
C PHE A 164 4.19 45.75 5.58
N LYS A 165 3.23 45.89 4.67
CA LYS A 165 2.91 47.21 4.04
C LYS A 165 2.41 48.24 5.06
N SER A 166 1.58 47.81 6.01
CA SER A 166 1.13 48.65 7.12
C SER A 166 2.28 49.06 8.05
N PHE A 167 3.16 48.13 8.38
CA PHE A 167 4.34 48.37 9.17
C PHE A 167 5.29 49.37 8.49
N LYS A 168 5.58 49.21 7.20
CA LYS A 168 6.44 50.12 6.42
C LYS A 168 5.84 51.56 6.36
N ASN A 169 4.54 51.70 6.26
CA ASN A 169 3.87 53.00 6.20
C ASN A 169 3.84 53.70 7.57
N ASN A 170 3.75 52.95 8.67
CA ASN A 170 3.68 53.49 10.03
C ASN A 170 5.05 53.67 10.69
N TYR A 171 6.07 52.97 10.18
CA TYR A 171 7.45 53.04 10.63
C TYR A 171 8.37 53.53 9.50
N SER A 172 8.26 54.82 9.15
CA SER A 172 9.30 55.51 8.41
C SER A 172 10.19 56.18 9.43
N PRO A 173 11.34 55.58 9.81
CA PRO A 173 12.25 56.27 10.71
C PRO A 173 12.85 57.47 9.95
N SER A 174 12.60 58.67 10.47
CA SER A 174 13.34 59.83 9.99
C SER A 174 14.83 59.58 10.16
N ALA A 175 15.62 59.83 9.14
CA ALA A 175 17.03 59.50 9.03
C ALA A 175 17.96 60.13 10.14
N LYS A 176 17.38 60.81 11.10
CA LYS A 176 18.09 61.47 12.21
C LYS A 176 18.16 60.64 13.51
N SER A 177 17.38 59.60 13.68
CA SER A 177 17.29 58.85 14.95
C SER A 177 18.17 57.56 15.03
N LEU A 178 18.87 57.19 13.95
CA LEU A 178 19.61 55.92 13.90
C LEU A 178 21.04 55.95 14.48
N ARG A 179 21.48 57.06 15.07
CA ARG A 179 22.87 57.15 15.58
C ARG A 179 23.05 56.82 17.07
N SER A 180 22.01 56.50 17.80
CA SER A 180 22.10 56.31 19.25
C SER A 180 21.42 55.04 19.82
N CYS A 181 21.19 54.01 19.03
CA CYS A 181 20.62 52.75 19.55
C CYS A 181 21.66 51.61 19.50
N PRO A 182 21.98 50.94 20.63
CA PRO A 182 22.95 49.85 20.68
C PRO A 182 22.39 48.48 20.27
N ILE A 183 21.48 48.43 19.26
CA ILE A 183 20.86 47.18 18.81
C ILE A 183 21.33 46.85 17.40
N ASN A 184 22.65 46.66 17.26
CA ASN A 184 23.28 46.38 15.95
C ASN A 184 23.21 44.90 15.53
N SER A 185 22.77 43.94 16.36
CA SER A 185 22.73 42.53 15.98
C SER A 185 21.37 42.06 15.49
N ALA A 186 20.28 42.63 16.00
CA ALA A 186 18.92 42.24 15.58
C ALA A 186 18.49 42.85 14.24
N ALA A 187 18.96 44.06 13.94
CA ALA A 187 18.65 44.73 12.65
C ALA A 187 19.35 44.06 11.47
N TRP A 188 20.51 43.47 11.65
CA TRP A 188 21.24 42.72 10.63
C TRP A 188 20.58 41.35 10.33
N ALA A 189 20.10 40.66 11.36
CA ALA A 189 19.36 39.41 11.20
C ALA A 189 18.01 39.59 10.46
N LEU A 190 17.33 40.73 10.70
CA LEU A 190 16.09 41.07 10.00
C LEU A 190 16.32 41.45 8.53
N SER A 191 17.44 42.10 8.21
CA SER A 191 17.75 42.47 6.82
C SER A 191 18.16 41.24 5.97
N SER A 192 18.88 40.29 6.56
CA SER A 192 19.23 39.03 5.85
C SER A 192 18.05 38.10 5.63
N THR A 193 17.09 38.05 6.58
CA THR A 193 15.83 37.31 6.40
C THR A 193 14.90 37.98 5.40
N LEU A 194 14.90 39.30 5.29
CA LEU A 194 14.13 40.05 4.28
C LEU A 194 14.66 39.84 2.85
N ALA A 195 15.98 39.84 2.66
CA ALA A 195 16.59 39.54 1.36
C ALA A 195 16.32 38.11 0.90
N ASN A 196 16.29 37.14 1.84
CA ASN A 196 15.92 35.74 1.56
C ASN A 196 14.42 35.60 1.23
N LEU A 197 13.54 36.39 1.85
CA LEU A 197 12.10 36.39 1.56
C LEU A 197 11.81 37.01 0.17
N GLU A 198 12.50 38.07 -0.22
CA GLU A 198 12.38 38.65 -1.56
C GLU A 198 12.89 37.68 -2.66
N TYR A 199 13.97 36.94 -2.39
CA TYR A 199 14.49 35.92 -3.30
C TYR A 199 13.53 34.73 -3.44
N LEU A 200 12.90 34.26 -2.34
CA LEU A 200 11.88 33.23 -2.36
C LEU A 200 10.60 33.69 -3.06
N CYS A 201 10.18 34.94 -2.87
CA CYS A 201 9.02 35.51 -3.57
C CYS A 201 9.21 35.61 -5.08
N SER A 202 10.40 36.02 -5.55
CA SER A 202 10.69 36.10 -6.99
C SER A 202 10.69 34.73 -7.68
N ARG A 203 11.06 33.67 -6.96
CA ARG A 203 11.00 32.29 -7.48
C ARG A 203 9.59 31.73 -7.54
N VAL A 204 8.72 32.06 -6.57
CA VAL A 204 7.33 31.57 -6.55
C VAL A 204 6.48 32.21 -7.66
N THR A 205 6.79 33.47 -8.04
CA THR A 205 6.06 34.15 -9.14
C THR A 205 6.50 33.71 -10.53
N SER A 206 7.67 33.04 -10.67
CA SER A 206 8.15 32.51 -11.94
C SER A 206 7.61 31.09 -12.26
N TRP A 207 6.81 30.49 -11.36
CA TRP A 207 6.20 29.16 -11.50
C TRP A 207 4.66 29.20 -11.49
N ALA A 208 4.05 30.34 -11.68
CA ALA A 208 2.59 30.53 -11.82
C ALA A 208 2.25 30.93 -13.31
#